data_d96714c50ced7256c8ba93f3c8b89fe3
#
_entry.id   d96714c50ced7256c8ba93f3c8b89fe3
#
_cell.length_a   1.000
_cell.length_b   1.000
_cell.length_c   1.000
_cell.angle_alpha   90.00
_cell.angle_beta   90.00
_cell.angle_gamma   90.00
#
_symmetry.space_group_name_H-M   'P 1'
#
loop_
_entity.id
_entity.type
_entity.pdbx_description
1 polymer ?
#
loop_
_entity_poly.entity_id
_entity_poly.type
_entity_poly.pdbx_seq_one_letter_code
_entity_poly.pdbx_strand_id
1 'polypeptide(L)'
;MKATSFARIWFLLLILSLIAVSGESRAASQDYEPQVGQEGKDVVWVPTPQELVDKMLDMAKLTPKDFLIDLGSGDGRTVITAAKRGSKALGIEYNPDMVELSKRNAAKEGVSDKASFVKADLFESDFSQAQVITMFLLPSINVKLRPKILDLKPGTRIVSNSFDMEDWKADQTETVPGCNNWCTAMLWIVPAKVQGTWKLANGELTLKQTFQMISGTLKAGSKNSQVTGKLNGDQITFSAGGTQYTGRVSGNSMEGTAGGNKWSATRAGK
;
A
#
# COMPACT_ATOMS: atom_id res chain seq x y z
N MET A 1 -107.22 -23.99 -3.14
CA MET A 1 -106.57 -25.31 -2.85
C MET A 1 -105.07 -25.10 -3.06
N LYS A 2 -104.37 -25.25 -2.03
CA LYS A 2 -103.03 -25.26 -1.52
C LYS A 2 -101.96 -25.62 -2.56
N ALA A 3 -100.90 -24.75 -2.75
CA ALA A 3 -99.63 -25.11 -3.21
C ALA A 3 -98.56 -24.42 -2.36
N THR A 4 -97.75 -25.21 -1.70
CA THR A 4 -96.65 -24.84 -0.79
C THR A 4 -95.36 -24.61 -1.60
N SER A 5 -94.75 -23.43 -1.40
CA SER A 5 -93.48 -23.11 -1.96
C SER A 5 -92.32 -23.42 -1.00
N PHE A 6 -91.38 -24.24 -1.44
CA PHE A 6 -90.14 -24.52 -0.71
C PHE A 6 -89.05 -23.47 -1.07
N ALA A 7 -88.67 -22.64 -0.12
CA ALA A 7 -87.54 -21.76 -0.21
C ALA A 7 -86.23 -22.50 0.17
N ARG A 8 -85.31 -22.60 -0.78
CA ARG A 8 -83.96 -23.13 -0.49
C ARG A 8 -83.05 -21.93 -0.07
N ILE A 9 -82.64 -21.99 1.18
CA ILE A 9 -81.65 -21.08 1.75
C ILE A 9 -80.26 -21.63 1.39
N TRP A 10 -79.53 -20.84 0.60
CA TRP A 10 -78.13 -21.08 0.34
C TRP A 10 -77.30 -20.33 1.38
N PHE A 11 -76.62 -21.06 2.26
CA PHE A 11 -75.63 -20.54 3.19
C PHE A 11 -74.32 -20.39 2.41
N LEU A 12 -73.90 -19.15 2.11
CA LEU A 12 -72.61 -18.80 1.62
C LEU A 12 -71.66 -18.66 2.82
N LEU A 13 -70.83 -19.66 3.04
CA LEU A 13 -69.70 -19.59 3.96
C LEU A 13 -68.57 -18.78 3.31
N LEU A 14 -68.43 -17.54 3.76
CA LEU A 14 -67.27 -16.69 3.43
C LEU A 14 -66.11 -17.11 4.31
N ILE A 15 -65.17 -17.91 3.77
CA ILE A 15 -63.90 -18.22 4.44
C ILE A 15 -63.00 -17.00 4.22
N LEU A 16 -62.87 -16.18 5.26
CA LEU A 16 -61.89 -15.10 5.34
C LEU A 16 -60.51 -15.72 5.63
N SER A 17 -59.72 -16.01 4.59
CA SER A 17 -58.33 -16.41 4.74
C SER A 17 -57.49 -15.18 5.15
N LEU A 18 -57.20 -15.10 6.47
CA LEU A 18 -56.16 -14.19 7.00
C LEU A 18 -54.82 -14.68 6.48
N ILE A 19 -54.30 -14.04 5.45
CA ILE A 19 -52.89 -14.16 5.07
C ILE A 19 -52.11 -13.40 6.13
N ALA A 20 -51.57 -14.10 7.11
CA ALA A 20 -50.55 -13.58 8.01
C ALA A 20 -49.29 -13.39 7.18
N VAL A 21 -49.07 -12.17 6.72
CA VAL A 21 -47.75 -11.74 6.22
C VAL A 21 -46.84 -11.71 7.43
N SER A 22 -46.16 -12.84 7.68
CA SER A 22 -44.98 -12.86 8.56
C SER A 22 -43.92 -12.01 7.93
N GLY A 23 -43.93 -10.70 8.23
CA GLY A 23 -42.78 -9.85 8.04
C GLY A 23 -41.63 -10.41 8.86
N GLU A 24 -40.73 -11.13 8.21
CA GLU A 24 -39.42 -11.38 8.79
C GLU A 24 -38.80 -10.02 9.09
N SER A 25 -38.93 -9.60 10.35
CA SER A 25 -38.12 -8.55 10.90
C SER A 25 -36.66 -9.05 10.76
N ARG A 26 -36.01 -8.66 9.67
CA ARG A 26 -34.58 -8.78 9.58
C ARG A 26 -34.06 -7.99 10.77
N ALA A 27 -33.69 -8.71 11.85
CA ALA A 27 -33.00 -8.12 12.97
C ALA A 27 -31.84 -7.34 12.33
N ALA A 28 -31.81 -6.02 12.54
CA ALA A 28 -30.69 -5.21 12.12
C ALA A 28 -29.47 -5.91 12.71
N SER A 29 -28.62 -6.46 11.88
CA SER A 29 -27.38 -7.08 12.33
C SER A 29 -26.67 -5.99 13.12
N GLN A 30 -26.37 -6.25 14.38
CA GLN A 30 -25.62 -5.36 15.22
C GLN A 30 -24.38 -4.99 14.43
N ASP A 31 -24.17 -3.67 14.19
CA ASP A 31 -23.06 -3.21 13.38
C ASP A 31 -21.76 -3.76 13.97
N TYR A 32 -20.99 -4.46 13.15
CA TYR A 32 -19.73 -5.03 13.57
C TYR A 32 -18.80 -3.93 14.06
N GLU A 33 -18.34 -4.04 15.31
CA GLU A 33 -17.34 -3.16 15.93
C GLU A 33 -16.13 -4.02 16.33
N PRO A 34 -14.94 -3.72 15.79
CA PRO A 34 -13.73 -4.46 16.11
C PRO A 34 -13.24 -4.14 17.52
N GLN A 35 -12.65 -5.14 18.19
CA GLN A 35 -11.98 -4.97 19.48
C GLN A 35 -10.47 -4.90 19.26
N VAL A 36 -9.80 -3.93 19.89
CA VAL A 36 -8.34 -3.83 19.85
C VAL A 36 -7.73 -5.11 20.41
N GLY A 37 -6.80 -5.72 19.66
CA GLY A 37 -6.20 -7.02 20.01
C GLY A 37 -6.98 -8.23 19.52
N GLN A 38 -8.11 -8.07 18.83
CA GLN A 38 -8.82 -9.22 18.23
C GLN A 38 -7.95 -9.94 17.20
N GLU A 39 -8.10 -11.23 17.11
CA GLU A 39 -7.36 -12.07 16.17
C GLU A 39 -7.69 -11.70 14.71
N GLY A 40 -6.65 -11.54 13.90
CA GLY A 40 -6.70 -11.50 12.45
C GLY A 40 -6.12 -12.78 11.86
N LYS A 41 -5.89 -12.80 10.54
CA LYS A 41 -5.30 -13.98 9.88
C LYS A 41 -3.85 -14.23 10.33
N ASP A 42 -3.03 -13.20 10.33
CA ASP A 42 -1.58 -13.29 10.58
C ASP A 42 -1.12 -12.34 11.70
N VAL A 43 -1.95 -11.35 12.05
CA VAL A 43 -1.69 -10.35 13.10
C VAL A 43 -2.98 -10.03 13.85
N VAL A 44 -2.87 -9.59 15.10
CA VAL A 44 -3.98 -9.00 15.83
C VAL A 44 -4.30 -7.61 15.28
N TRP A 45 -5.56 -7.21 15.28
CA TRP A 45 -5.93 -5.87 14.86
C TRP A 45 -5.60 -4.83 15.92
N VAL A 46 -4.81 -3.84 15.52
CA VAL A 46 -4.51 -2.64 16.31
C VAL A 46 -4.65 -1.43 15.39
N PRO A 47 -5.48 -0.45 15.73
CA PRO A 47 -5.65 0.73 14.89
C PRO A 47 -4.41 1.65 14.95
N THR A 48 -3.92 2.11 13.81
CA THR A 48 -2.90 3.15 13.75
C THR A 48 -3.47 4.46 14.30
N PRO A 49 -2.80 5.16 15.24
CA PRO A 49 -3.23 6.48 15.70
C PRO A 49 -3.39 7.46 14.54
N GLN A 50 -4.43 8.32 14.57
CA GLN A 50 -4.73 9.19 13.42
C GLN A 50 -3.58 10.15 13.10
N GLU A 51 -2.94 10.72 14.13
CA GLU A 51 -1.77 11.58 13.94
C GLU A 51 -0.60 10.86 13.25
N LEU A 52 -0.46 9.54 13.48
CA LEU A 52 0.56 8.75 12.77
C LEU A 52 0.13 8.45 11.34
N VAL A 53 -1.15 8.19 11.07
CA VAL A 53 -1.66 8.07 9.69
C VAL A 53 -1.32 9.34 8.91
N ASP A 54 -1.62 10.51 9.47
CA ASP A 54 -1.32 11.80 8.85
C ASP A 54 0.19 11.95 8.59
N LYS A 55 1.03 11.64 9.58
CA LYS A 55 2.49 11.66 9.46
C LYS A 55 2.99 10.71 8.37
N MET A 56 2.47 9.47 8.30
CA MET A 56 2.83 8.48 7.27
C MET A 56 2.54 9.01 5.86
N LEU A 57 1.37 9.61 5.66
CA LEU A 57 0.98 10.18 4.37
C LEU A 57 1.80 11.43 4.00
N ASP A 58 2.18 12.25 5.00
CA ASP A 58 3.07 13.40 4.81
C ASP A 58 4.49 12.95 4.42
N MET A 59 5.06 11.96 5.11
CA MET A 59 6.36 11.38 4.78
C MET A 59 6.37 10.77 3.37
N ALA A 60 5.27 10.10 2.98
CA ALA A 60 5.08 9.61 1.62
C ALA A 60 4.91 10.74 0.60
N LYS A 61 4.74 12.00 1.02
CA LYS A 61 4.39 13.13 0.13
C LYS A 61 3.22 12.77 -0.77
N LEU A 62 2.16 12.21 -0.18
CA LEU A 62 0.98 11.76 -0.92
C LEU A 62 0.35 12.92 -1.68
N THR A 63 0.02 12.71 -2.95
CA THR A 63 -0.64 13.68 -3.82
C THR A 63 -1.94 13.10 -4.41
N PRO A 64 -2.86 13.94 -4.91
CA PRO A 64 -4.06 13.46 -5.60
C PRO A 64 -3.80 12.63 -6.88
N LYS A 65 -2.57 12.63 -7.39
CA LYS A 65 -2.16 11.84 -8.56
C LYS A 65 -1.69 10.43 -8.20
N ASP A 66 -1.43 10.19 -6.94
CA ASP A 66 -0.98 8.89 -6.45
C ASP A 66 -2.15 7.91 -6.31
N PHE A 67 -1.85 6.64 -6.46
CA PHE A 67 -2.70 5.54 -6.03
C PHE A 67 -2.06 4.90 -4.80
N LEU A 68 -2.77 4.97 -3.67
CA LEU A 68 -2.33 4.37 -2.42
C LEU A 68 -2.95 2.98 -2.25
N ILE A 69 -2.16 2.02 -1.80
CA ILE A 69 -2.66 0.71 -1.35
C ILE A 69 -2.23 0.49 0.10
N ASP A 70 -3.20 0.19 0.97
CA ASP A 70 -2.98 -0.14 2.38
C ASP A 70 -3.08 -1.65 2.59
N LEU A 71 -1.99 -2.27 3.03
CA LEU A 71 -1.89 -3.72 3.23
C LEU A 71 -2.27 -4.07 4.66
N GLY A 72 -3.40 -4.77 4.84
CA GLY A 72 -4.03 -5.00 6.13
C GLY A 72 -4.78 -3.76 6.60
N SER A 73 -5.76 -3.30 5.80
CA SER A 73 -6.35 -1.97 5.96
C SER A 73 -7.25 -1.81 7.20
N GLY A 74 -7.58 -2.91 7.90
CA GLY A 74 -8.36 -2.87 9.11
C GLY A 74 -9.70 -2.14 8.95
N ASP A 75 -9.93 -1.10 9.75
CA ASP A 75 -11.14 -0.26 9.71
C ASP A 75 -11.15 0.79 8.60
N GLY A 76 -10.12 0.82 7.75
CA GLY A 76 -10.02 1.67 6.57
C GLY A 76 -9.50 3.08 6.82
N ARG A 77 -9.09 3.44 8.06
CA ARG A 77 -8.73 4.82 8.41
C ARG A 77 -7.64 5.44 7.53
N THR A 78 -6.60 4.68 7.18
CA THR A 78 -5.50 5.13 6.31
C THR A 78 -6.00 5.41 4.90
N VAL A 79 -6.78 4.48 4.33
CA VAL A 79 -7.39 4.60 3.01
C VAL A 79 -8.34 5.79 2.92
N ILE A 80 -9.19 5.97 3.94
CA ILE A 80 -10.14 7.08 4.05
C ILE A 80 -9.40 8.41 4.15
N THR A 81 -8.33 8.48 4.97
CA THR A 81 -7.52 9.69 5.09
C THR A 81 -6.83 10.05 3.78
N ALA A 82 -6.29 9.06 3.05
CA ALA A 82 -5.73 9.27 1.72
C ALA A 82 -6.77 9.78 0.72
N ALA A 83 -7.98 9.22 0.74
CA ALA A 83 -9.09 9.65 -0.10
C ALA A 83 -9.54 11.10 0.21
N LYS A 84 -9.60 11.49 1.48
CA LYS A 84 -9.85 12.88 1.92
C LYS A 84 -8.79 13.86 1.39
N ARG A 85 -7.54 13.41 1.23
CA ARG A 85 -6.44 14.19 0.63
C ARG A 85 -6.50 14.21 -0.91
N GLY A 86 -7.52 13.59 -1.50
CA GLY A 86 -7.80 13.58 -2.95
C GLY A 86 -7.21 12.40 -3.71
N SER A 87 -6.41 11.55 -3.10
CA SER A 87 -5.81 10.37 -3.71
C SER A 87 -6.84 9.25 -3.89
N LYS A 88 -6.73 8.47 -4.97
CA LYS A 88 -7.40 7.15 -5.03
C LYS A 88 -6.70 6.21 -4.07
N ALA A 89 -7.46 5.42 -3.32
CA ALA A 89 -6.90 4.51 -2.34
C ALA A 89 -7.67 3.18 -2.28
N LEU A 90 -6.93 2.08 -2.08
CA LEU A 90 -7.44 0.72 -1.95
C LEU A 90 -6.96 0.12 -0.63
N GLY A 91 -7.88 -0.40 0.16
CA GLY A 91 -7.58 -1.24 1.31
C GLY A 91 -7.66 -2.73 0.93
N ILE A 92 -6.61 -3.47 1.22
CA ILE A 92 -6.59 -4.93 1.11
C ILE A 92 -6.69 -5.48 2.53
N GLU A 93 -7.77 -6.22 2.81
CA GLU A 93 -8.06 -6.76 4.13
C GLU A 93 -8.56 -8.20 4.00
N TYR A 94 -8.13 -9.08 4.92
CA TYR A 94 -8.53 -10.48 4.89
C TYR A 94 -9.87 -10.73 5.57
N ASN A 95 -10.17 -9.97 6.62
CA ASN A 95 -11.42 -10.11 7.39
C ASN A 95 -12.58 -9.42 6.65
N PRO A 96 -13.63 -10.18 6.22
CA PRO A 96 -14.75 -9.61 5.49
C PRO A 96 -15.55 -8.58 6.31
N ASP A 97 -15.66 -8.74 7.63
CA ASP A 97 -16.41 -7.81 8.49
C ASP A 97 -15.69 -6.47 8.59
N MET A 98 -14.35 -6.48 8.63
CA MET A 98 -13.52 -5.27 8.55
C MET A 98 -13.65 -4.57 7.19
N VAL A 99 -13.71 -5.33 6.11
CA VAL A 99 -13.97 -4.78 4.76
C VAL A 99 -15.31 -4.05 4.71
N GLU A 100 -16.38 -4.65 5.22
CA GLU A 100 -17.70 -4.02 5.25
C GLU A 100 -17.74 -2.81 6.20
N LEU A 101 -17.07 -2.89 7.35
CA LEU A 101 -16.88 -1.74 8.25
C LEU A 101 -16.16 -0.58 7.53
N SER A 102 -15.06 -0.86 6.84
CA SER A 102 -14.30 0.14 6.09
C SER A 102 -15.13 0.83 5.00
N LYS A 103 -15.97 0.06 4.29
CA LYS A 103 -16.90 0.62 3.30
C LYS A 103 -17.94 1.55 3.95
N ARG A 104 -18.52 1.15 5.10
CA ARG A 104 -19.45 2.00 5.87
C ARG A 104 -18.76 3.28 6.35
N ASN A 105 -17.53 3.16 6.87
CA ASN A 105 -16.74 4.30 7.31
C ASN A 105 -16.45 5.27 6.15
N ALA A 106 -16.05 4.76 4.98
CA ALA A 106 -15.82 5.59 3.79
C ALA A 106 -17.09 6.29 3.30
N ALA A 107 -18.24 5.62 3.35
CA ALA A 107 -19.53 6.22 3.00
C ALA A 107 -19.92 7.33 3.98
N LYS A 108 -19.74 7.10 5.29
CA LYS A 108 -19.99 8.10 6.34
C LYS A 108 -19.12 9.35 6.15
N GLU A 109 -17.88 9.17 5.71
CA GLU A 109 -16.94 10.25 5.45
C GLU A 109 -17.06 10.87 4.06
N GLY A 110 -17.98 10.38 3.22
CA GLY A 110 -18.27 10.93 1.88
C GLY A 110 -17.15 10.72 0.86
N VAL A 111 -16.33 9.67 0.99
CA VAL A 111 -15.15 9.43 0.14
C VAL A 111 -15.21 8.10 -0.63
N SER A 112 -16.37 7.47 -0.74
CA SER A 112 -16.54 6.17 -1.42
C SER A 112 -16.19 6.20 -2.92
N ASP A 113 -16.11 7.36 -3.52
CA ASP A 113 -15.66 7.54 -4.90
C ASP A 113 -14.15 7.37 -5.08
N LYS A 114 -13.38 7.50 -4.01
CA LYS A 114 -11.90 7.41 -4.01
C LYS A 114 -11.36 6.31 -3.10
N ALA A 115 -12.11 5.92 -2.05
CA ALA A 115 -11.74 4.86 -1.12
C ALA A 115 -12.46 3.56 -1.49
N SER A 116 -11.71 2.51 -1.78
CA SER A 116 -12.24 1.18 -2.08
C SER A 116 -11.59 0.13 -1.17
N PHE A 117 -12.29 -0.98 -0.93
CA PHE A 117 -11.83 -2.04 -0.04
C PHE A 117 -12.17 -3.41 -0.63
N VAL A 118 -11.22 -4.32 -0.56
CA VAL A 118 -11.38 -5.68 -1.06
C VAL A 118 -11.00 -6.71 0.00
N LYS A 119 -11.80 -7.78 0.09
CA LYS A 119 -11.40 -8.97 0.84
C LYS A 119 -10.40 -9.75 0.03
N ALA A 120 -9.14 -9.76 0.44
CA ALA A 120 -8.10 -10.53 -0.23
C ALA A 120 -6.94 -10.86 0.72
N ASP A 121 -6.16 -11.89 0.33
CA ASP A 121 -4.87 -12.17 0.94
C ASP A 121 -3.82 -11.20 0.37
N LEU A 122 -3.14 -10.44 1.22
CA LEU A 122 -2.12 -9.47 0.81
C LEU A 122 -0.92 -10.14 0.12
N PHE A 123 -0.62 -11.40 0.42
CA PHE A 123 0.46 -12.12 -0.23
C PHE A 123 0.14 -12.51 -1.68
N GLU A 124 -1.14 -12.78 -1.97
CA GLU A 124 -1.64 -13.15 -3.31
C GLU A 124 -2.08 -11.92 -4.13
N SER A 125 -2.26 -10.77 -3.49
CA SER A 125 -2.78 -9.56 -4.14
C SER A 125 -1.73 -8.89 -5.02
N ASP A 126 -2.16 -8.36 -6.16
CA ASP A 126 -1.33 -7.49 -7.00
C ASP A 126 -1.45 -6.03 -6.53
N PHE A 127 -0.34 -5.48 -6.07
CA PHE A 127 -0.21 -4.07 -5.69
C PHE A 127 0.82 -3.32 -6.54
N SER A 128 1.16 -3.85 -7.72
CA SER A 128 2.16 -3.27 -8.63
C SER A 128 1.81 -1.89 -9.18
N GLN A 129 0.54 -1.51 -9.11
CA GLN A 129 0.04 -0.20 -9.58
C GLN A 129 0.22 0.92 -8.57
N ALA A 130 0.55 0.61 -7.30
CA ALA A 130 0.66 1.60 -6.23
C ALA A 130 1.84 2.55 -6.45
N GLN A 131 1.64 3.83 -6.15
CA GLN A 131 2.70 4.82 -5.96
C GLN A 131 3.06 4.95 -4.48
N VAL A 132 2.10 4.63 -3.59
CA VAL A 132 2.29 4.61 -2.15
C VAL A 132 1.71 3.31 -1.59
N ILE A 133 2.47 2.65 -0.73
CA ILE A 133 1.99 1.51 0.06
C ILE A 133 2.11 1.89 1.54
N THR A 134 1.05 1.64 2.29
CA THR A 134 1.05 1.74 3.75
C THR A 134 0.83 0.37 4.37
N MET A 135 1.38 0.15 5.56
CA MET A 135 1.23 -1.10 6.29
C MET A 135 1.48 -0.93 7.79
N PHE A 136 0.78 -1.74 8.57
CA PHE A 136 1.03 -1.94 9.99
C PHE A 136 1.05 -3.45 10.27
N LEU A 137 2.14 -4.08 9.91
CA LEU A 137 2.30 -5.54 9.90
C LEU A 137 3.55 -5.93 10.67
N LEU A 138 3.61 -7.15 11.19
CA LEU A 138 4.77 -7.66 11.91
C LEU A 138 6.03 -7.70 11.02
N PRO A 139 7.24 -7.58 11.58
CA PRO A 139 8.49 -7.61 10.82
C PRO A 139 8.62 -8.85 9.91
N SER A 140 8.21 -10.02 10.40
CA SER A 140 8.23 -11.26 9.62
C SER A 140 7.36 -11.21 8.35
N ILE A 141 6.23 -10.50 8.42
CA ILE A 141 5.35 -10.28 7.26
C ILE A 141 5.97 -9.27 6.31
N ASN A 142 6.52 -8.18 6.83
CA ASN A 142 7.22 -7.16 6.03
C ASN A 142 8.37 -7.79 5.24
N VAL A 143 9.16 -8.65 5.87
CA VAL A 143 10.27 -9.39 5.23
C VAL A 143 9.75 -10.36 4.17
N LYS A 144 8.64 -11.05 4.42
CA LYS A 144 8.01 -11.94 3.43
C LYS A 144 7.48 -11.18 2.21
N LEU A 145 6.96 -9.96 2.40
CA LEU A 145 6.49 -9.08 1.32
C LEU A 145 7.63 -8.38 0.56
N ARG A 146 8.79 -8.20 1.20
CA ARG A 146 9.92 -7.41 0.70
C ARG A 146 10.38 -7.78 -0.72
N PRO A 147 10.50 -9.06 -1.14
CA PRO A 147 10.84 -9.39 -2.53
C PRO A 147 9.85 -8.80 -3.53
N LYS A 148 8.55 -8.92 -3.25
CA LYS A 148 7.49 -8.36 -4.09
C LYS A 148 7.49 -6.83 -4.10
N ILE A 149 7.79 -6.21 -2.96
CA ILE A 149 7.93 -4.75 -2.84
C ILE A 149 9.14 -4.25 -3.65
N LEU A 150 10.28 -4.96 -3.62
CA LEU A 150 11.49 -4.59 -4.37
C LEU A 150 11.32 -4.75 -5.90
N ASP A 151 10.28 -5.43 -6.37
CA ASP A 151 9.93 -5.56 -7.78
C ASP A 151 9.00 -4.44 -8.27
N LEU A 152 8.51 -3.57 -7.39
CA LEU A 152 7.71 -2.41 -7.77
C LEU A 152 8.52 -1.39 -8.57
N LYS A 153 7.81 -0.43 -9.15
CA LYS A 153 8.45 0.66 -9.89
C LYS A 153 9.40 1.44 -8.98
N PRO A 154 10.62 1.75 -9.45
CA PRO A 154 11.50 2.65 -8.71
C PRO A 154 10.80 3.97 -8.37
N GLY A 155 10.95 4.40 -7.11
CA GLY A 155 10.25 5.58 -6.59
C GLY A 155 8.91 5.30 -5.91
N THR A 156 8.40 4.04 -5.93
CA THR A 156 7.28 3.66 -5.08
C THR A 156 7.67 3.85 -3.62
N ARG A 157 6.81 4.49 -2.84
CA ARG A 157 7.04 4.87 -1.43
C ARG A 157 6.28 3.90 -0.53
N ILE A 158 7.01 3.28 0.38
CA ILE A 158 6.46 2.31 1.34
C ILE A 158 6.54 2.94 2.72
N VAL A 159 5.44 3.05 3.43
CA VAL A 159 5.44 3.57 4.80
C VAL A 159 4.87 2.55 5.76
N SER A 160 5.66 2.15 6.74
CA SER A 160 5.26 1.22 7.79
C SER A 160 5.10 1.93 9.13
N ASN A 161 4.04 1.57 9.85
CA ASN A 161 3.91 1.90 11.25
C ASN A 161 4.79 0.97 12.09
N SER A 162 5.76 1.52 12.82
CA SER A 162 6.58 0.94 13.89
C SER A 162 7.41 -0.30 13.57
N PHE A 163 7.08 -1.08 12.55
CA PHE A 163 7.79 -2.30 12.21
C PHE A 163 8.61 -2.15 10.93
N ASP A 164 9.88 -2.57 11.03
CA ASP A 164 10.87 -2.43 9.96
C ASP A 164 10.87 -3.60 8.95
N MET A 165 11.84 -3.60 8.05
CA MET A 165 12.12 -4.64 7.08
C MET A 165 13.51 -5.29 7.33
N GLU A 166 13.92 -5.36 8.61
CA GLU A 166 15.18 -5.91 9.11
C GLU A 166 16.42 -5.25 8.47
N ASP A 167 17.12 -5.95 7.56
CA ASP A 167 18.36 -5.48 6.94
C ASP A 167 18.13 -4.40 5.87
N TRP A 168 16.91 -4.26 5.31
CA TRP A 168 16.58 -3.11 4.48
C TRP A 168 16.25 -1.90 5.36
N LYS A 169 17.24 -1.06 5.61
CA LYS A 169 17.06 0.13 6.47
C LYS A 169 16.19 1.18 5.81
N ALA A 170 15.33 1.82 6.60
CA ALA A 170 14.45 2.89 6.13
C ALA A 170 15.26 4.10 5.62
N ASP A 171 14.77 4.76 4.59
CA ASP A 171 15.31 6.02 4.08
C ASP A 171 15.04 7.20 5.03
N GLN A 172 13.92 7.12 5.76
CA GLN A 172 13.51 8.12 6.75
C GLN A 172 12.72 7.44 7.87
N THR A 173 12.91 7.92 9.10
CA THR A 173 12.16 7.47 10.29
C THR A 173 11.75 8.70 11.09
N GLU A 174 10.48 8.79 11.46
CA GLU A 174 9.94 9.85 12.31
C GLU A 174 9.00 9.29 13.37
N THR A 175 9.04 9.88 14.57
CA THR A 175 8.16 9.52 15.69
C THR A 175 7.26 10.71 16.01
N VAL A 176 5.97 10.45 16.21
CA VAL A 176 4.99 11.47 16.58
C VAL A 176 5.10 11.74 18.10
N PRO A 177 5.41 12.96 18.52
CA PRO A 177 5.49 13.32 19.94
C PRO A 177 4.12 13.20 20.62
N GLY A 178 4.10 12.71 21.86
CA GLY A 178 2.87 12.64 22.67
C GLY A 178 1.92 11.48 22.33
N CYS A 179 2.21 10.73 21.29
CA CYS A 179 1.52 9.50 20.98
C CYS A 179 1.97 8.37 21.94
N ASN A 180 1.04 7.52 22.40
CA ASN A 180 1.33 6.56 23.47
C ASN A 180 1.96 5.24 22.97
N ASN A 181 1.46 4.67 21.87
CA ASN A 181 1.93 3.37 21.35
C ASN A 181 1.92 3.38 19.83
N TRP A 182 2.90 2.69 19.22
CA TRP A 182 2.98 2.51 17.77
C TRP A 182 3.01 3.85 17.02
N CYS A 183 3.97 4.71 17.36
CA CYS A 183 4.03 6.11 16.98
C CYS A 183 5.15 6.44 16.01
N THR A 184 5.82 5.45 15.46
CA THR A 184 6.97 5.64 14.58
C THR A 184 6.60 5.28 13.15
N ALA A 185 6.73 6.24 12.24
CA ALA A 185 6.62 6.02 10.80
C ALA A 185 8.01 5.79 10.19
N MET A 186 8.12 4.76 9.35
CA MET A 186 9.33 4.41 8.61
C MET A 186 9.04 4.41 7.11
N LEU A 187 9.83 5.14 6.34
CA LEU A 187 9.69 5.27 4.89
C LEU A 187 10.83 4.55 4.16
N TRP A 188 10.49 3.76 3.16
CA TRP A 188 11.39 3.23 2.15
C TRP A 188 10.97 3.71 0.77
N ILE A 189 11.95 3.95 -0.10
CA ILE A 189 11.71 4.28 -1.50
C ILE A 189 12.30 3.17 -2.35
N VAL A 190 11.47 2.48 -3.13
CA VAL A 190 11.90 1.36 -3.95
C VAL A 190 13.01 1.82 -4.90
N PRO A 191 14.22 1.25 -4.82
CA PRO A 191 15.35 1.67 -5.64
C PRO A 191 15.29 1.05 -7.04
N ALA A 192 15.84 1.73 -8.02
CA ALA A 192 16.13 1.15 -9.33
C ALA A 192 17.13 -0.01 -9.20
N LYS A 193 17.04 -1.00 -10.09
CA LYS A 193 17.95 -2.15 -10.12
C LYS A 193 19.16 -1.83 -10.99
N VAL A 194 20.30 -1.57 -10.36
CA VAL A 194 21.53 -1.14 -11.04
C VAL A 194 22.68 -2.13 -10.95
N GLN A 195 22.53 -3.23 -10.24
CA GLN A 195 23.58 -4.24 -10.14
C GLN A 195 24.01 -4.73 -11.52
N GLY A 196 25.31 -4.90 -11.72
CA GLY A 196 25.92 -5.38 -12.95
C GLY A 196 26.89 -4.37 -13.56
N THR A 197 27.24 -4.59 -14.83
CA THR A 197 28.23 -3.80 -15.55
C THR A 197 27.56 -2.80 -16.49
N TRP A 198 28.10 -1.59 -16.53
CA TRP A 198 27.61 -0.48 -17.32
C TRP A 198 28.75 0.12 -18.13
N LYS A 199 28.54 0.32 -19.43
CA LYS A 199 29.51 0.93 -20.35
C LYS A 199 29.32 2.43 -20.38
N LEU A 200 30.38 3.16 -20.13
CA LEU A 200 30.50 4.60 -20.35
C LEU A 200 31.29 4.88 -21.64
N ALA A 201 31.26 6.10 -22.15
CA ALA A 201 32.02 6.49 -23.34
C ALA A 201 33.52 6.14 -23.24
N ASN A 202 34.12 6.33 -22.06
CA ASN A 202 35.54 6.13 -21.82
C ASN A 202 35.81 5.19 -20.63
N GLY A 203 34.94 4.20 -20.36
CA GLY A 203 35.16 3.36 -19.22
C GLY A 203 34.02 2.38 -18.95
N GLU A 204 34.17 1.73 -17.81
CA GLU A 204 33.22 0.72 -17.33
C GLU A 204 32.92 0.93 -15.85
N LEU A 205 31.65 0.90 -15.49
CA LEU A 205 31.16 0.99 -14.13
C LEU A 205 30.56 -0.36 -13.74
N THR A 206 31.18 -1.06 -12.80
CA THR A 206 30.66 -2.30 -12.22
C THR A 206 30.05 -2.01 -10.88
N LEU A 207 28.76 -2.34 -10.69
CA LEU A 207 28.00 -2.08 -9.47
C LEU A 207 27.56 -3.37 -8.80
N LYS A 208 27.72 -3.41 -7.49
CA LYS A 208 27.04 -4.28 -6.54
C LYS A 208 25.95 -3.43 -5.85
N GLN A 209 24.79 -4.05 -5.58
CA GLN A 209 23.67 -3.37 -4.95
C GLN A 209 23.13 -4.19 -3.79
N THR A 210 22.94 -3.51 -2.65
CA THR A 210 22.21 -4.03 -1.49
C THR A 210 21.12 -3.01 -1.17
N PHE A 211 19.89 -3.32 -1.57
CA PHE A 211 18.75 -2.39 -1.50
C PHE A 211 19.06 -1.04 -2.19
N GLN A 212 18.97 0.07 -1.46
CA GLN A 212 19.32 1.40 -1.98
C GLN A 212 20.83 1.69 -2.00
N MET A 213 21.64 0.87 -1.33
CA MET A 213 23.09 1.10 -1.26
C MET A 213 23.81 0.45 -2.42
N ILE A 214 24.78 1.18 -2.98
CA ILE A 214 25.62 0.70 -4.09
C ILE A 214 27.09 0.82 -3.76
N SER A 215 27.84 -0.15 -4.26
CA SER A 215 29.31 -0.17 -4.22
C SER A 215 29.84 -0.76 -5.52
N GLY A 216 31.14 -0.59 -5.79
CA GLY A 216 31.70 -1.18 -6.98
C GLY A 216 32.98 -0.50 -7.44
N THR A 217 33.22 -0.51 -8.76
CA THR A 217 34.40 0.09 -9.38
C THR A 217 34.04 0.84 -10.65
N LEU A 218 34.71 1.98 -10.84
CA LEU A 218 34.70 2.73 -12.10
C LEU A 218 36.11 2.63 -12.71
N LYS A 219 36.20 1.98 -13.88
CA LYS A 219 37.41 1.95 -14.72
C LYS A 219 37.29 3.01 -15.78
N ALA A 220 38.20 3.98 -15.78
CA ALA A 220 38.31 5.05 -16.79
C ALA A 220 39.74 5.08 -17.33
N GLY A 221 39.93 4.56 -18.54
CA GLY A 221 41.25 4.33 -19.11
C GLY A 221 42.07 3.34 -18.25
N SER A 222 43.23 3.75 -17.75
CA SER A 222 44.09 2.98 -16.86
C SER A 222 43.76 3.13 -15.37
N LYS A 223 42.83 4.06 -15.00
CA LYS A 223 42.44 4.32 -13.59
C LYS A 223 41.29 3.46 -13.17
N ASN A 224 41.43 2.86 -12.00
CA ASN A 224 40.35 2.18 -11.29
C ASN A 224 40.02 2.95 -10.01
N SER A 225 38.75 3.31 -9.83
CA SER A 225 38.28 4.02 -8.66
C SER A 225 37.20 3.21 -7.95
N GLN A 226 37.27 3.14 -6.64
CA GLN A 226 36.19 2.56 -5.83
C GLN A 226 34.94 3.44 -5.93
N VAL A 227 33.80 2.80 -6.01
CA VAL A 227 32.48 3.42 -6.04
C VAL A 227 31.74 3.13 -4.76
N THR A 228 31.19 4.17 -4.15
CA THR A 228 30.22 4.07 -3.05
C THR A 228 29.11 5.08 -3.28
N GLY A 229 27.86 4.69 -3.02
CA GLY A 229 26.75 5.59 -3.25
C GLY A 229 25.40 4.98 -2.85
N LYS A 230 24.34 5.62 -3.29
CA LYS A 230 22.97 5.20 -3.00
C LYS A 230 22.00 5.55 -4.12
N LEU A 231 20.86 4.90 -4.08
CA LEU A 231 19.68 5.15 -4.89
C LEU A 231 18.58 5.79 -4.04
N ASN A 232 17.82 6.68 -4.64
CA ASN A 232 16.55 7.19 -4.13
C ASN A 232 15.55 7.07 -5.29
N GLY A 233 14.81 5.98 -5.31
CA GLY A 233 14.01 5.61 -6.47
C GLY A 233 14.89 5.38 -7.70
N ASP A 234 14.63 6.12 -8.77
CA ASP A 234 15.41 6.14 -10.00
C ASP A 234 16.62 7.10 -9.97
N GLN A 235 16.77 7.89 -8.92
CA GLN A 235 17.92 8.78 -8.77
C GLN A 235 19.10 8.03 -8.19
N ILE A 236 20.26 8.14 -8.85
CA ILE A 236 21.52 7.55 -8.43
C ILE A 236 22.51 8.64 -8.04
N THR A 237 23.18 8.45 -6.90
CA THR A 237 24.27 9.31 -6.45
C THR A 237 25.42 8.44 -5.97
N PHE A 238 26.61 8.66 -6.48
CA PHE A 238 27.80 7.93 -6.06
C PHE A 238 29.07 8.77 -6.20
N SER A 239 30.11 8.38 -5.46
CA SER A 239 31.45 8.95 -5.56
C SER A 239 32.40 7.96 -6.21
N ALA A 240 33.27 8.42 -7.08
CA ALA A 240 34.38 7.66 -7.68
C ALA A 240 35.58 8.54 -7.93
N GLY A 241 36.76 8.15 -7.44
CA GLY A 241 38.00 8.90 -7.65
C GLY A 241 37.97 10.38 -7.21
N GLY A 242 37.21 10.67 -6.14
CA GLY A 242 37.02 12.03 -5.61
C GLY A 242 35.96 12.85 -6.34
N THR A 243 35.34 12.31 -7.40
CA THR A 243 34.28 13.00 -8.16
C THR A 243 32.89 12.46 -7.70
N GLN A 244 31.99 13.40 -7.48
CA GLN A 244 30.59 13.10 -7.22
C GLN A 244 29.83 12.93 -8.53
N TYR A 245 29.11 11.83 -8.66
CA TYR A 245 28.21 11.51 -9.78
C TYR A 245 26.77 11.61 -9.29
N THR A 246 25.95 12.31 -10.03
CA THR A 246 24.49 12.33 -9.82
C THR A 246 23.81 12.01 -11.14
N GLY A 247 22.70 11.30 -11.10
CA GLY A 247 22.01 10.93 -12.34
C GLY A 247 20.67 10.24 -12.10
N ARG A 248 20.09 9.79 -13.21
CA ARG A 248 18.84 9.05 -13.24
C ARG A 248 19.01 7.73 -13.99
N VAL A 249 18.38 6.71 -13.46
CA VAL A 249 18.34 5.36 -14.05
C VAL A 249 17.03 5.21 -14.81
N SER A 250 17.11 4.79 -16.09
CA SER A 250 15.94 4.49 -16.92
C SER A 250 16.17 3.16 -17.63
N GLY A 251 15.65 2.08 -17.06
CA GLY A 251 15.84 0.72 -17.57
C GLY A 251 17.33 0.35 -17.72
N ASN A 252 17.80 0.26 -18.95
CA ASN A 252 19.18 -0.10 -19.28
C ASN A 252 20.09 1.11 -19.54
N SER A 253 19.68 2.31 -19.18
CA SER A 253 20.49 3.53 -19.31
C SER A 253 20.57 4.30 -18.00
N MET A 254 21.66 5.02 -17.82
CA MET A 254 21.85 6.03 -16.79
C MET A 254 22.42 7.29 -17.44
N GLU A 255 22.00 8.44 -16.96
CA GLU A 255 22.55 9.72 -17.40
C GLU A 255 22.55 10.73 -16.25
N GLY A 256 23.46 11.69 -16.31
CA GLY A 256 23.54 12.70 -15.27
C GLY A 256 24.74 13.61 -15.40
N THR A 257 25.25 14.11 -14.25
CA THR A 257 26.40 15.03 -14.19
C THR A 257 27.46 14.53 -13.20
N ALA A 258 28.71 14.80 -13.51
CA ALA A 258 29.88 14.48 -12.69
C ALA A 258 30.90 15.64 -12.79
N GLY A 259 31.17 16.34 -11.69
CA GLY A 259 32.07 17.49 -11.69
C GLY A 259 31.69 18.56 -12.72
N GLY A 260 30.41 18.79 -12.96
CA GLY A 260 29.89 19.73 -13.94
C GLY A 260 29.78 19.21 -15.40
N ASN A 261 30.33 18.04 -15.69
CA ASN A 261 30.26 17.41 -17.01
C ASN A 261 29.13 16.39 -17.10
N LYS A 262 28.51 16.23 -18.26
CA LYS A 262 27.56 15.20 -18.53
C LYS A 262 28.21 13.81 -18.58
N TRP A 263 27.54 12.83 -18.07
CA TRP A 263 27.91 11.40 -18.21
C TRP A 263 26.71 10.58 -18.58
N SER A 264 26.94 9.50 -19.25
CA SER A 264 25.93 8.47 -19.53
C SER A 264 26.56 7.09 -19.47
N ALA A 265 25.74 6.11 -19.16
CA ALA A 265 26.12 4.71 -19.16
C ALA A 265 24.99 3.83 -19.68
N THR A 266 25.32 2.77 -20.37
CA THR A 266 24.37 1.73 -20.84
C THR A 266 24.74 0.41 -20.22
N ARG A 267 23.72 -0.36 -19.83
CA ARG A 267 23.94 -1.71 -19.26
C ARG A 267 24.66 -2.58 -20.30
N ALA A 268 25.78 -3.19 -19.89
CA ALA A 268 26.42 -4.19 -20.73
C ALA A 268 25.47 -5.37 -20.91
N GLY A 269 25.32 -5.84 -22.15
CA GLY A 269 24.53 -7.04 -22.43
C GLY A 269 25.03 -8.25 -21.63
N LYS A 270 24.10 -9.18 -21.35
CA LYS A 270 24.48 -10.48 -20.79
C LYS A 270 25.27 -11.26 -21.82
#